data_d36c41af44a441ed70d2f1e2dedbf59b
#
_entry.id   d36c41af44a441ed70d2f1e2dedbf59b
#
_cell.length_a   1.000
_cell.length_b   1.000
_cell.length_c   1.000
_cell.angle_alpha   90.00
_cell.angle_beta   90.00
_cell.angle_gamma   90.00
#
_symmetry.space_group_name_H-M   'P 1'
#
loop_
_entity.id
_entity.type
_entity.pdbx_description
1 polymer ?
#
loop_
_entity_poly.entity_id
_entity_poly.type
_entity_poly.pdbx_seq_one_letter_code
_entity_poly.pdbx_strand_id
1 'polypeptide(L)'
;EMCIRDRGDTTAEKGYQEAAGYQDGKVVQVLGGGECQVSSTLFSAILYTDLDVLERANHSMPVHYVPSGMDATVFWDSPDFKFENNHKYPVKIVMNMDSSDTLTVKILGTKENDYTIEPRVEQIDEMSNVTYRDYKDASGNVVKSESVCASKYKPLNSGS
;
A
#
# COMPACT_ATOMS: atom_id res chain seq x y z
N GLU A 1 12.05 9.17 7.15
CA GLU A 1 11.80 8.27 6.00
C GLU A 1 11.69 6.84 6.49
N MET A 2 10.78 6.10 5.92
CA MET A 2 10.63 4.66 6.13
C MET A 2 10.65 3.95 4.78
N CYS A 3 11.47 2.90 4.68
CA CYS A 3 11.69 2.11 3.49
C CYS A 3 11.35 0.64 3.82
N ILE A 4 10.41 0.04 3.10
CA ILE A 4 10.00 -1.34 3.38
C ILE A 4 11.13 -2.33 3.07
N ARG A 5 11.97 -2.01 2.09
CA ARG A 5 13.15 -2.81 1.74
C ARG A 5 14.19 -2.93 2.86
N ASP A 6 14.23 -2.00 3.83
CA ASP A 6 15.17 -2.04 4.96
C ASP A 6 15.03 -3.30 5.84
N ARG A 7 13.92 -4.04 5.72
CA ARG A 7 13.76 -5.37 6.31
C ARG A 7 14.78 -6.41 5.79
N GLY A 8 15.39 -6.15 4.63
CA GLY A 8 16.33 -7.04 3.94
C GLY A 8 15.66 -8.21 3.22
N ASP A 9 16.46 -9.21 2.82
CA ASP A 9 16.01 -10.36 2.03
C ASP A 9 15.01 -11.24 2.79
N THR A 10 14.15 -11.88 2.04
CA THR A 10 13.24 -12.92 2.50
C THR A 10 13.91 -14.28 2.44
N THR A 11 14.45 -14.74 3.55
CA THR A 11 15.10 -16.04 3.64
C THR A 11 14.41 -16.95 4.65
N ALA A 12 14.49 -18.28 4.43
CA ALA A 12 13.97 -19.26 5.38
C ALA A 12 14.64 -19.15 6.77
N GLU A 13 15.93 -18.76 6.79
CA GLU A 13 16.68 -18.54 8.03
C GLU A 13 16.12 -17.39 8.89
N LYS A 14 15.50 -16.39 8.24
CA LYS A 14 14.77 -15.29 8.91
C LYS A 14 13.33 -15.66 9.28
N GLY A 15 12.91 -16.88 9.03
CA GLY A 15 11.58 -17.39 9.37
C GLY A 15 10.51 -17.16 8.28
N TYR A 16 10.89 -16.68 7.10
CA TYR A 16 9.94 -16.57 5.99
C TYR A 16 9.54 -17.96 5.49
N GLN A 17 8.27 -18.08 5.12
CA GLN A 17 7.67 -19.31 4.59
C GLN A 17 7.20 -19.13 3.16
N GLU A 18 6.96 -20.23 2.48
CA GLU A 18 6.35 -20.22 1.15
C GLU A 18 4.88 -19.85 1.25
N ALA A 19 4.45 -18.93 0.41
CA ALA A 19 3.05 -18.56 0.22
C ALA A 19 2.79 -18.11 -1.21
N ALA A 20 1.52 -17.89 -1.55
CA ALA A 20 1.14 -17.42 -2.87
C ALA A 20 1.79 -16.08 -3.22
N GLY A 21 2.41 -16.02 -4.39
CA GLY A 21 2.99 -14.81 -4.98
C GLY A 21 2.76 -14.78 -6.49
N TYR A 22 3.01 -13.63 -7.10
CA TYR A 22 2.93 -13.47 -8.55
C TYR A 22 4.32 -13.59 -9.17
N GLN A 23 4.46 -14.49 -10.13
CA GLN A 23 5.67 -14.63 -10.95
C GLN A 23 5.27 -14.89 -12.40
N ASP A 24 5.79 -14.10 -13.33
CA ASP A 24 5.54 -14.22 -14.78
C ASP A 24 4.04 -14.26 -15.17
N GLY A 25 3.20 -13.50 -14.44
CA GLY A 25 1.76 -13.44 -14.69
C GLY A 25 0.96 -14.63 -14.16
N LYS A 26 1.56 -15.47 -13.32
CA LYS A 26 0.93 -16.63 -12.68
C LYS A 26 1.05 -16.55 -11.16
N VAL A 27 0.10 -17.14 -10.47
CA VAL A 27 0.19 -17.36 -9.03
C VAL A 27 1.03 -18.60 -8.78
N VAL A 28 2.12 -18.47 -8.04
CA VAL A 28 3.04 -19.55 -7.66
C VAL A 28 3.36 -19.49 -6.18
N GLN A 29 3.84 -20.58 -5.60
CA GLN A 29 4.37 -20.57 -4.24
C GLN A 29 5.79 -20.02 -4.29
N VAL A 30 6.03 -18.96 -3.52
CA VAL A 30 7.34 -18.31 -3.41
C VAL A 30 7.68 -18.08 -1.95
N LEU A 31 8.94 -18.19 -1.61
CA LEU A 31 9.44 -17.87 -0.27
C LEU A 31 9.21 -16.37 0.01
N GLY A 32 8.57 -16.05 1.13
CA GLY A 32 8.16 -14.69 1.45
C GLY A 32 6.91 -14.23 0.70
N GLY A 33 6.11 -15.13 0.12
CA GLY A 33 4.80 -14.79 -0.41
C GLY A 33 3.95 -14.09 0.66
N GLY A 34 3.14 -13.09 0.24
CA GLY A 34 2.34 -12.27 1.15
C GLY A 34 2.99 -10.94 1.56
N GLU A 35 4.28 -10.71 1.30
CA GLU A 35 4.94 -9.43 1.61
C GLU A 35 4.25 -8.23 0.97
N CYS A 36 3.86 -8.35 -0.30
CA CYS A 36 3.13 -7.31 -1.01
C CYS A 36 1.74 -7.05 -0.41
N GLN A 37 1.14 -8.03 0.28
CA GLN A 37 -0.09 -7.81 1.03
C GLN A 37 0.17 -6.92 2.26
N VAL A 38 1.29 -7.10 2.94
CA VAL A 38 1.69 -6.27 4.07
C VAL A 38 1.99 -4.84 3.60
N SER A 39 2.80 -4.66 2.56
CA SER A 39 3.12 -3.32 2.03
C SER A 39 1.88 -2.62 1.46
N SER A 40 0.98 -3.32 0.80
CA SER A 40 -0.28 -2.76 0.30
C SER A 40 -1.23 -2.35 1.41
N THR A 41 -1.34 -3.15 2.48
CA THR A 41 -2.16 -2.81 3.64
C THR A 41 -1.60 -1.58 4.37
N LEU A 42 -0.27 -1.49 4.49
CA LEU A 42 0.39 -0.32 5.03
C LEU A 42 0.18 0.91 4.13
N PHE A 43 0.37 0.79 2.82
CA PHE A 43 0.10 1.88 1.88
C PHE A 43 -1.35 2.36 1.98
N SER A 44 -2.31 1.43 2.02
CA SER A 44 -3.72 1.77 2.22
C SER A 44 -3.95 2.56 3.52
N ALA A 45 -3.26 2.21 4.62
CA ALA A 45 -3.34 2.97 5.87
C ALA A 45 -2.69 4.36 5.76
N ILE A 46 -1.56 4.48 5.05
CA ILE A 46 -0.88 5.76 4.78
C ILE A 46 -1.75 6.71 3.95
N LEU A 47 -2.60 6.21 3.08
CA LEU A 47 -3.51 7.05 2.30
C LEU A 47 -4.53 7.83 3.15
N TYR A 48 -4.84 7.37 4.38
CA TYR A 48 -5.68 8.09 5.34
C TYR A 48 -4.92 9.12 6.18
N THR A 49 -3.65 9.35 5.85
CA THR A 49 -2.78 10.32 6.54
C THR A 49 -2.24 11.32 5.52
N ASP A 50 -1.61 12.38 6.01
CA ASP A 50 -0.88 13.36 5.22
C ASP A 50 0.64 13.09 5.17
N LEU A 51 1.07 11.88 5.50
CA LEU A 51 2.46 11.45 5.32
C LEU A 51 2.85 11.43 3.84
N ASP A 52 4.04 11.89 3.50
CA ASP A 52 4.49 11.96 2.12
C ASP A 52 4.85 10.56 1.57
N VAL A 53 4.26 10.18 0.45
CA VAL A 53 4.62 8.97 -0.29
C VAL A 53 5.73 9.30 -1.27
N LEU A 54 6.93 8.75 -1.04
CA LEU A 54 8.13 9.02 -1.83
C LEU A 54 8.34 8.04 -2.97
N GLU A 55 8.01 6.76 -2.75
CA GLU A 55 8.14 5.71 -3.75
C GLU A 55 7.00 4.71 -3.57
N ARG A 56 6.32 4.39 -4.66
CA ARG A 56 5.30 3.34 -4.69
C ARG A 56 5.15 2.82 -6.12
N ALA A 57 5.10 1.52 -6.28
CA ALA A 57 4.72 0.86 -7.53
C ALA A 57 3.47 0.01 -7.33
N ASN A 58 2.55 0.02 -8.32
CA ASN A 58 1.45 -0.94 -8.34
C ASN A 58 1.93 -2.31 -8.85
N HIS A 59 1.18 -3.36 -8.53
CA HIS A 59 1.40 -4.67 -9.15
C HIS A 59 1.18 -4.60 -10.66
N SER A 60 1.83 -5.50 -11.38
CA SER A 60 1.63 -5.61 -12.84
C SER A 60 0.19 -6.00 -13.22
N MET A 61 -0.53 -6.69 -12.34
CA MET A 61 -1.92 -7.11 -12.47
C MET A 61 -2.72 -6.70 -11.24
N PRO A 62 -4.05 -6.50 -11.35
CA PRO A 62 -4.88 -6.20 -10.19
C PRO A 62 -4.76 -7.29 -9.11
N VAL A 63 -4.63 -6.88 -7.86
CA VAL A 63 -4.68 -7.77 -6.69
C VAL A 63 -6.10 -7.75 -6.09
N HIS A 64 -6.44 -8.74 -5.29
CA HIS A 64 -7.80 -8.91 -4.75
C HIS A 64 -7.93 -8.54 -3.27
N TYR A 65 -6.83 -8.33 -2.57
CA TYR A 65 -6.80 -8.08 -1.12
C TYR A 65 -6.85 -6.60 -0.73
N VAL A 66 -6.71 -5.68 -1.68
CA VAL A 66 -6.95 -4.24 -1.53
C VAL A 66 -7.66 -3.70 -2.77
N PRO A 67 -8.37 -2.56 -2.69
CA PRO A 67 -8.94 -1.90 -3.86
C PRO A 67 -7.86 -1.55 -4.89
N SER A 68 -8.21 -1.62 -6.18
CA SER A 68 -7.34 -1.20 -7.28
C SER A 68 -6.88 0.25 -7.08
N GLY A 69 -5.59 0.52 -7.25
CA GLY A 69 -4.99 1.82 -6.96
C GLY A 69 -4.50 1.99 -5.51
N MET A 70 -4.85 1.08 -4.61
CA MET A 70 -4.43 1.12 -3.20
C MET A 70 -3.41 0.03 -2.84
N ASP A 71 -2.83 -0.63 -3.83
CA ASP A 71 -1.78 -1.62 -3.68
C ASP A 71 -0.39 -1.00 -3.75
N ALA A 72 0.59 -1.63 -3.13
CA ALA A 72 2.00 -1.31 -3.21
C ALA A 72 2.81 -2.59 -3.31
N THR A 73 3.42 -2.83 -4.46
CA THR A 73 4.31 -3.98 -4.65
C THR A 73 5.71 -3.65 -4.17
N VAL A 74 6.34 -4.61 -3.53
CA VAL A 74 7.73 -4.55 -3.10
C VAL A 74 8.45 -5.80 -3.56
N PHE A 75 9.71 -5.64 -3.91
CA PHE A 75 10.60 -6.74 -4.22
C PHE A 75 11.96 -6.45 -3.61
N TRP A 76 12.75 -7.46 -3.34
CA TRP A 76 13.97 -7.32 -2.55
C TRP A 76 14.97 -6.28 -3.11
N ASP A 77 15.01 -6.06 -4.39
CA ASP A 77 15.90 -5.09 -5.04
C ASP A 77 15.15 -3.84 -5.53
N SER A 78 14.03 -4.03 -6.22
CA SER A 78 13.15 -2.97 -6.74
C SER A 78 11.87 -3.60 -7.30
N PRO A 79 10.70 -2.99 -7.15
CA PRO A 79 10.42 -1.70 -6.52
C PRO A 79 10.36 -1.75 -4.99
N ASP A 80 10.30 -0.57 -4.37
CA ASP A 80 10.11 -0.39 -2.94
C ASP A 80 8.86 0.43 -2.63
N PHE A 81 8.47 0.47 -1.36
CA PHE A 81 7.48 1.39 -0.83
C PHE A 81 8.14 2.26 0.24
N LYS A 82 8.21 3.57 -0.04
CA LYS A 82 8.83 4.56 0.84
C LYS A 82 7.86 5.69 1.15
N PHE A 83 7.87 6.11 2.38
CA PHE A 83 7.13 7.29 2.83
C PHE A 83 7.90 8.03 3.92
N GLU A 84 7.55 9.29 4.13
CA GLU A 84 8.20 10.17 5.08
C GLU A 84 7.18 10.81 6.01
N ASN A 85 7.55 10.93 7.28
CA ASN A 85 6.88 11.76 8.24
C ASN A 85 7.51 13.16 8.22
N ASN A 86 6.91 14.08 7.48
CA ASN A 86 7.30 15.49 7.40
C ASN A 86 6.67 16.35 8.51
N HIS A 87 5.96 15.72 9.47
CA HIS A 87 5.32 16.40 10.58
C HIS A 87 6.25 16.62 11.76
N LYS A 88 5.84 17.53 12.64
CA LYS A 88 6.58 17.90 13.85
C LYS A 88 6.62 16.76 14.89
N TYR A 89 5.59 15.93 14.95
CA TYR A 89 5.45 14.87 15.94
C TYR A 89 5.69 13.49 15.34
N PRO A 90 6.22 12.55 16.12
CA PRO A 90 6.44 11.19 15.64
C PRO A 90 5.11 10.48 15.37
N VAL A 91 5.14 9.53 14.43
CA VAL A 91 4.06 8.59 14.18
C VAL A 91 4.48 7.19 14.64
N LYS A 92 3.49 6.40 15.07
CA LYS A 92 3.67 4.99 15.45
C LYS A 92 2.86 4.13 14.51
N ILE A 93 3.51 3.16 13.87
CA ILE A 93 2.85 2.14 13.05
C ILE A 93 2.60 0.93 13.94
N VAL A 94 1.36 0.46 13.97
CA VAL A 94 0.96 -0.74 14.68
C VAL A 94 0.39 -1.71 13.66
N MET A 95 0.98 -2.89 13.58
CA MET A 95 0.52 -3.99 12.74
C MET A 95 0.13 -5.16 13.62
N ASN A 96 -1.02 -5.75 13.37
CA ASN A 96 -1.52 -6.91 14.07
C ASN A 96 -2.18 -7.88 13.11
N MET A 97 -1.81 -9.15 13.21
CA MET A 97 -2.49 -10.26 12.55
C MET A 97 -3.31 -11.00 13.58
N ASP A 98 -4.58 -11.19 13.32
CA ASP A 98 -5.47 -11.94 14.22
C ASP A 98 -5.48 -13.45 13.88
N SER A 99 -6.23 -14.22 14.66
CA SER A 99 -6.34 -15.68 14.49
C SER A 99 -7.12 -16.11 13.24
N SER A 100 -7.71 -15.17 12.52
CA SER A 100 -8.37 -15.38 11.22
C SER A 100 -7.52 -14.96 10.02
N ASP A 101 -6.21 -14.76 10.25
CA ASP A 101 -5.24 -14.26 9.26
C ASP A 101 -5.57 -12.88 8.69
N THR A 102 -6.32 -12.06 9.44
CA THR A 102 -6.62 -10.69 9.06
C THR A 102 -5.53 -9.74 9.56
N LEU A 103 -4.83 -9.10 8.62
CA LEU A 103 -3.84 -8.06 8.91
C LEU A 103 -4.53 -6.71 9.11
N THR A 104 -4.31 -6.12 10.28
CA THR A 104 -4.73 -4.74 10.59
C THR A 104 -3.51 -3.84 10.73
N VAL A 105 -3.51 -2.71 10.02
CA VAL A 105 -2.48 -1.67 10.15
C VAL A 105 -3.13 -0.39 10.68
N LYS A 106 -2.49 0.22 11.68
CA LYS A 106 -2.92 1.51 12.27
C LYS A 106 -1.74 2.47 12.28
N ILE A 107 -1.99 3.71 11.86
CA ILE A 107 -1.05 4.82 12.00
C ILE A 107 -1.55 5.69 13.16
N LEU A 108 -0.75 5.80 14.20
CA LEU A 108 -1.06 6.60 15.38
C LEU A 108 -0.12 7.81 15.40
N GLY A 109 -0.67 9.00 15.59
CA GLY A 109 0.07 10.24 15.63
C GLY A 109 -0.70 11.35 16.34
N THR A 110 -0.07 12.50 16.47
CA THR A 110 -0.73 13.71 16.97
C THR A 110 -1.43 14.40 15.81
N LYS A 111 -2.72 14.66 15.96
CA LYS A 111 -3.49 15.42 14.97
C LYS A 111 -3.06 16.90 15.00
N GLU A 112 -2.51 17.40 13.91
CA GLU A 112 -2.00 18.77 13.79
C GLU A 112 -2.97 19.70 13.04
N ASN A 113 -4.04 19.16 12.45
CA ASN A 113 -5.02 19.90 11.67
C ASN A 113 -6.45 19.37 11.92
N ASP A 114 -7.46 20.09 11.44
CA ASP A 114 -8.87 19.76 11.64
C ASP A 114 -9.48 18.95 10.47
N TYR A 115 -8.66 18.47 9.55
CA TYR A 115 -9.14 17.69 8.42
C TYR A 115 -9.37 16.22 8.81
N THR A 116 -10.28 15.59 8.07
CA THR A 116 -10.31 14.14 7.89
C THR A 116 -9.80 13.84 6.48
N ILE A 117 -8.93 12.87 6.34
CA ILE A 117 -8.36 12.49 5.04
C ILE A 117 -8.96 11.16 4.62
N GLU A 118 -9.49 11.12 3.42
CA GLU A 118 -10.06 9.90 2.82
C GLU A 118 -9.45 9.65 1.44
N PRO A 119 -8.99 8.43 1.16
CA PRO A 119 -8.53 8.07 -0.18
C PRO A 119 -9.72 7.98 -1.15
N ARG A 120 -9.52 8.46 -2.35
CA ARG A 120 -10.44 8.32 -3.47
C ARG A 120 -9.68 7.81 -4.68
N VAL A 121 -10.21 6.77 -5.33
CA VAL A 121 -9.65 6.24 -6.57
C VAL A 121 -10.55 6.67 -7.73
N GLU A 122 -9.94 7.32 -8.72
CA GLU A 122 -10.59 7.73 -9.96
C GLU A 122 -10.15 6.81 -11.09
N GLN A 123 -11.11 6.09 -11.66
CA GLN A 123 -10.87 5.19 -12.76
C GLN A 123 -10.71 5.99 -14.05
N ILE A 124 -9.61 5.78 -14.79
CA ILE A 124 -9.35 6.42 -16.09
C ILE A 124 -9.81 5.51 -17.22
N ASP A 125 -9.47 4.22 -17.13
CA ASP A 125 -9.92 3.17 -18.05
C ASP A 125 -9.99 1.82 -17.29
N GLU A 126 -10.26 0.71 -17.99
CA GLU A 126 -10.42 -0.61 -17.36
C GLU A 126 -9.19 -1.06 -16.56
N MET A 127 -7.99 -0.57 -16.91
CA MET A 127 -6.71 -1.01 -16.35
C MET A 127 -5.89 0.11 -15.73
N SER A 128 -6.41 1.34 -15.69
CA SER A 128 -5.68 2.46 -15.12
C SER A 128 -6.54 3.38 -14.25
N ASN A 129 -5.94 3.87 -13.17
CA ASN A 129 -6.57 4.78 -12.24
C ASN A 129 -5.56 5.75 -11.62
N VAL A 130 -6.12 6.78 -10.97
CA VAL A 130 -5.36 7.73 -10.15
C VAL A 130 -5.95 7.70 -8.74
N THR A 131 -5.08 7.61 -7.75
CA THR A 131 -5.46 7.65 -6.34
C THR A 131 -5.19 9.02 -5.77
N TYR A 132 -6.20 9.58 -5.13
CA TYR A 132 -6.20 10.89 -4.48
C TYR A 132 -6.38 10.74 -2.97
N ARG A 133 -5.95 11.76 -2.24
CA ARG A 133 -6.40 12.08 -0.89
C ARG A 133 -7.35 13.27 -0.96
N ASP A 134 -8.55 13.09 -0.44
CA ASP A 134 -9.53 14.17 -0.27
C ASP A 134 -9.50 14.60 1.20
N TYR A 135 -9.16 15.86 1.43
CA TYR A 135 -9.15 16.49 2.75
C TYR A 135 -10.52 17.10 3.02
N LYS A 136 -11.18 16.64 4.07
CA LYS A 136 -12.53 17.06 4.42
C LYS A 136 -12.55 17.91 5.68
N ASP A 137 -13.32 18.97 5.68
CA ASP A 137 -13.60 19.78 6.86
C ASP A 137 -14.52 19.06 7.86
N ALA A 138 -14.81 19.68 9.00
CA ALA A 138 -15.72 19.15 10.01
C ALA A 138 -17.16 18.93 9.52
N SER A 139 -17.55 19.58 8.42
CA SER A 139 -18.86 19.41 7.78
C SER A 139 -18.88 18.31 6.72
N GLY A 140 -17.70 17.67 6.46
CA GLY A 140 -17.53 16.64 5.45
C GLY A 140 -17.31 17.16 4.02
N ASN A 141 -17.15 18.48 3.82
CA ASN A 141 -16.87 19.04 2.51
C ASN A 141 -15.40 18.84 2.15
N VAL A 142 -15.15 18.46 0.90
CA VAL A 142 -13.77 18.38 0.39
C VAL A 142 -13.23 19.79 0.20
N VAL A 143 -12.19 20.14 0.96
CA VAL A 143 -11.52 21.44 0.92
C VAL A 143 -10.21 21.41 0.14
N LYS A 144 -9.62 20.22 -0.05
CA LYS A 144 -8.41 19.98 -0.84
C LYS A 144 -8.48 18.56 -1.39
N SER A 145 -8.02 18.36 -2.63
CA SER A 145 -7.69 17.06 -3.20
C SER A 145 -6.24 17.04 -3.65
N GLU A 146 -5.56 15.94 -3.40
CA GLU A 146 -4.16 15.74 -3.74
C GLU A 146 -3.98 14.41 -4.45
N SER A 147 -3.38 14.43 -5.63
CA SER A 147 -3.04 13.20 -6.36
C SER A 147 -1.81 12.57 -5.70
N VAL A 148 -1.93 11.30 -5.28
CA VAL A 148 -0.84 10.56 -4.62
C VAL A 148 -0.08 9.72 -5.63
N CYS A 149 -0.78 8.93 -6.45
CA CYS A 149 -0.15 8.06 -7.42
C CYS A 149 -1.10 7.69 -8.57
N ALA A 150 -0.52 7.29 -9.70
CA ALA A 150 -1.22 6.65 -10.80
C ALA A 150 -0.89 5.15 -10.82
N SER A 151 -1.82 4.34 -11.26
CA SER A 151 -1.65 2.89 -11.42
C SER A 151 -2.05 2.47 -12.82
N LYS A 152 -1.26 1.56 -13.39
CA LYS A 152 -1.56 0.93 -14.67
C LYS A 152 -1.32 -0.56 -14.58
N TYR A 153 -2.36 -1.34 -14.83
CA TYR A 153 -2.33 -2.79 -14.73
C TYR A 153 -2.35 -3.44 -16.13
N LYS A 154 -1.97 -4.70 -16.16
CA LYS A 154 -2.16 -5.58 -17.32
C LYS A 154 -3.33 -6.51 -17.03
N PRO A 155 -4.09 -6.94 -18.04
CA PRO A 155 -5.12 -7.96 -17.82
C PRO A 155 -4.47 -9.25 -17.31
N LEU A 156 -5.19 -9.98 -16.47
CA LEU A 156 -4.81 -11.35 -16.11
C LEU A 156 -4.77 -12.16 -17.40
N ASN A 157 -3.62 -12.76 -17.71
CA ASN A 157 -3.57 -13.72 -18.79
C ASN A 157 -4.45 -14.91 -18.38
N SER A 158 -5.63 -15.03 -18.98
CA SER A 158 -6.40 -16.26 -18.95
C SER A 158 -5.54 -17.31 -19.66
N GLY A 159 -4.80 -18.07 -18.86
CA GLY A 159 -3.96 -19.14 -19.40
C GLY A 159 -4.81 -20.11 -20.18
N SER A 160 -4.51 -20.25 -21.45
CA SER A 160 -4.92 -21.37 -22.29
C SER A 160 -4.20 -22.65 -21.85
#